data_4ee6c5f9b1e7b5826d875446dfc4a9aa
#
_entry.id   4ee6c5f9b1e7b5826d875446dfc4a9aa
#
_cell.length_a   1.000
_cell.length_b   1.000
_cell.length_c   1.000
_cell.angle_alpha   90.00
_cell.angle_beta   90.00
_cell.angle_gamma   90.00
#
_symmetry.space_group_name_H-M   'P 1'
#
loop_
_entity.id
_entity.type
_entity.pdbx_description
1 polymer ?
#
loop_
_entity_poly.entity_id
_entity_poly.type
_entity_poly.pdbx_seq_one_letter_code
_entity_poly.pdbx_strand_id
1 'polypeptide(L)'
;GFAIGSALLLPVHAYADISTRGEAGASGGGRTPYEYATDWSLAPEDLAAVVMPAAAGFGKATYMGRMPFTDYPNYLGLLVLGLVAASWLSGRRQLVIGLGAIALLALLVAMGRFSPGLYQLCYEVLPYFDKLRVPSMAMVVPALLVAALAGLGTTALASVPDERATWLKRVAYGGLAVGGLLLLGGATGAVASAYQEQLAALAERAGKPSAPVLLDAAWSLHRDLLVRQGLVLLAAGGALLLAANRPRFRAVGLAPVLLVLVAIDLGSVARLVTHPETALVDVARTADGGGRLVPAARLEHPWRGPAERQLPDDLAAVLQRMVGHDRVLPLGADAGSNAFMTADIRSLGGYHPAKPAAAEAVRQR
;
A
#
# COMPACT_ATOMS: atom_id res chain seq x y z
N GLY A 1 25.26 -8.57 10.40
CA GLY A 1 23.79 -8.42 10.38
C GLY A 1 23.17 -8.59 11.75
N PHE A 2 23.30 -9.78 12.38
CA PHE A 2 22.59 -10.10 13.63
C PHE A 2 22.96 -9.18 14.81
N ALA A 3 24.24 -8.88 15.00
CA ALA A 3 24.71 -8.00 16.10
C ALA A 3 24.16 -6.55 15.99
N ILE A 4 24.02 -6.02 14.76
CA ILE A 4 23.42 -4.71 14.54
C ILE A 4 21.89 -4.78 14.78
N GLY A 5 21.25 -5.84 14.34
CA GLY A 5 19.82 -6.08 14.61
C GLY A 5 19.51 -6.21 16.10
N SER A 6 20.38 -6.83 16.88
CA SER A 6 20.23 -6.99 18.33
C SER A 6 20.19 -5.66 19.08
N ALA A 7 20.94 -4.66 18.65
CA ALA A 7 20.92 -3.33 19.24
C ALA A 7 19.53 -2.66 19.17
N LEU A 8 18.74 -2.96 18.14
CA LEU A 8 17.36 -2.50 17.99
C LEU A 8 16.35 -3.45 18.65
N LEU A 9 16.57 -4.76 18.52
CA LEU A 9 15.61 -5.77 18.97
C LEU A 9 15.56 -5.93 20.49
N LEU A 10 16.70 -5.82 21.19
CA LEU A 10 16.74 -5.98 22.64
C LEU A 10 15.95 -4.92 23.41
N PRO A 11 16.07 -3.60 23.11
CA PRO A 11 15.21 -2.59 23.72
C PRO A 11 13.73 -2.78 23.39
N VAL A 12 13.41 -3.16 22.14
CA VAL A 12 12.03 -3.43 21.73
C VAL A 12 11.44 -4.63 22.49
N HIS A 13 12.24 -5.67 22.69
CA HIS A 13 11.83 -6.83 23.47
C HIS A 13 11.54 -6.46 24.93
N ALA A 14 12.46 -5.75 25.59
CA ALA A 14 12.27 -5.30 26.96
C ALA A 14 11.06 -4.35 27.11
N TYR A 15 10.81 -3.50 26.10
CA TYR A 15 9.64 -2.63 26.09
C TYR A 15 8.33 -3.39 25.84
N ALA A 16 8.37 -4.45 25.03
CA ALA A 16 7.19 -5.24 24.71
C ALA A 16 6.48 -5.75 25.97
N ASP A 17 7.24 -6.20 26.98
CA ASP A 17 6.70 -6.80 28.22
C ASP A 17 5.86 -5.81 29.04
N ILE A 18 6.22 -4.53 29.03
CA ILE A 18 5.51 -3.45 29.76
C ILE A 18 4.46 -2.72 28.92
N SER A 19 4.34 -3.08 27.64
CA SER A 19 3.40 -2.46 26.72
C SER A 19 2.03 -3.14 26.75
N THR A 20 1.02 -2.48 26.17
CA THR A 20 -0.32 -3.07 25.95
C THR A 20 -0.30 -4.34 25.09
N ARG A 21 0.82 -4.63 24.41
CA ARG A 21 1.05 -5.83 23.59
C ARG A 21 1.83 -6.92 24.30
N GLY A 22 2.28 -6.69 25.53
CA GLY A 22 3.04 -7.61 26.35
C GLY A 22 2.19 -8.29 27.44
N GLU A 23 2.86 -8.93 28.42
CA GLU A 23 2.21 -9.62 29.53
C GLU A 23 1.36 -8.68 30.41
N ALA A 24 1.75 -7.40 30.48
CA ALA A 24 1.02 -6.37 31.23
C ALA A 24 -0.26 -5.88 30.53
N GLY A 25 -0.56 -6.33 29.29
CA GLY A 25 -1.73 -5.91 28.55
C GLY A 25 -3.04 -6.49 29.09
N ALA A 26 -4.16 -5.83 28.80
CA ALA A 26 -5.51 -6.17 29.29
C ALA A 26 -5.99 -7.58 28.91
N SER A 27 -5.33 -8.27 27.98
CA SER A 27 -5.67 -9.63 27.54
C SER A 27 -5.04 -10.73 28.43
N GLY A 28 -4.23 -10.40 29.43
CA GLY A 28 -3.71 -11.35 30.43
C GLY A 28 -2.79 -12.47 29.94
N GLY A 29 -2.43 -12.51 28.66
CA GLY A 29 -1.70 -13.62 28.05
C GLY A 29 -0.46 -13.23 27.24
N GLY A 30 -0.06 -11.97 27.27
CA GLY A 30 1.16 -11.53 26.57
C GLY A 30 1.10 -11.59 25.04
N ARG A 31 -0.06 -11.93 24.45
CA ARG A 31 -0.29 -12.06 23.00
C ARG A 31 -1.25 -10.98 22.51
N THR A 32 -1.01 -10.45 21.32
CA THR A 32 -1.99 -9.60 20.65
C THR A 32 -3.19 -10.45 20.21
N PRO A 33 -4.45 -10.09 20.52
CA PRO A 33 -5.60 -10.87 20.05
C PRO A 33 -5.55 -11.10 18.54
N TYR A 34 -5.85 -12.31 18.09
CA TYR A 34 -5.73 -12.70 16.67
C TYR A 34 -6.53 -11.79 15.73
N GLU A 35 -7.77 -11.45 16.14
CA GLU A 35 -8.64 -10.54 15.36
C GLU A 35 -7.98 -9.17 15.18
N TYR A 36 -7.44 -8.60 16.25
CA TYR A 36 -6.75 -7.31 16.21
C TYR A 36 -5.43 -7.39 15.43
N ALA A 37 -4.68 -8.48 15.55
CA ALA A 37 -3.45 -8.71 14.77
C ALA A 37 -3.73 -8.75 13.26
N THR A 38 -4.92 -9.25 12.86
CA THR A 38 -5.31 -9.43 11.46
C THR A 38 -6.21 -8.34 10.89
N ASP A 39 -6.42 -7.21 11.59
CA ASP A 39 -7.34 -6.14 11.15
C ASP A 39 -7.01 -5.59 9.77
N TRP A 40 -5.76 -5.27 9.48
CA TRP A 40 -5.32 -4.76 8.18
C TRP A 40 -4.76 -5.87 7.28
N SER A 41 -5.49 -6.98 7.18
CA SER A 41 -5.19 -8.04 6.22
C SER A 41 -5.50 -7.59 4.80
N LEU A 42 -4.64 -7.96 3.85
CA LEU A 42 -4.88 -7.73 2.43
C LEU A 42 -6.04 -8.61 1.96
N ALA A 43 -7.16 -8.00 1.61
CA ALA A 43 -8.33 -8.72 1.16
C ALA A 43 -8.17 -9.22 -0.30
N PRO A 44 -8.88 -10.29 -0.71
CA PRO A 44 -8.82 -10.78 -2.09
C PRO A 44 -9.12 -9.72 -3.14
N GLU A 45 -10.05 -8.81 -2.88
CA GLU A 45 -10.37 -7.69 -3.77
C GLU A 45 -9.21 -6.69 -3.91
N ASP A 46 -8.40 -6.54 -2.87
CA ASP A 46 -7.22 -5.66 -2.90
C ASP A 46 -6.07 -6.25 -3.73
N LEU A 47 -6.09 -7.57 -4.03
CA LEU A 47 -5.14 -8.17 -4.97
C LEU A 47 -5.29 -7.60 -6.38
N ALA A 48 -6.50 -7.19 -6.77
CA ALA A 48 -6.71 -6.53 -8.05
C ALA A 48 -5.98 -5.17 -8.12
N ALA A 49 -5.77 -4.51 -6.98
CA ALA A 49 -5.02 -3.26 -6.92
C ALA A 49 -3.51 -3.43 -7.25
N VAL A 50 -2.98 -4.64 -7.15
CA VAL A 50 -1.60 -4.98 -7.58
C VAL A 50 -1.42 -4.72 -9.08
N VAL A 51 -2.49 -4.91 -9.86
CA VAL A 51 -2.53 -4.77 -11.33
C VAL A 51 -3.15 -3.44 -11.74
N MET A 52 -4.26 -3.06 -11.09
CA MET A 52 -5.04 -1.86 -11.38
C MET A 52 -5.25 -1.07 -10.09
N PRO A 53 -4.55 0.05 -9.89
CA PRO A 53 -4.44 0.68 -8.56
C PRO A 53 -5.77 1.14 -7.96
N ALA A 54 -6.78 1.42 -8.78
CA ALA A 54 -8.11 1.80 -8.31
C ALA A 54 -9.16 0.68 -8.43
N ALA A 55 -8.77 -0.60 -8.44
CA ALA A 55 -9.72 -1.71 -8.63
C ALA A 55 -10.76 -1.83 -7.49
N ALA A 56 -10.40 -1.50 -6.25
CA ALA A 56 -11.31 -1.46 -5.10
C ALA A 56 -11.56 -0.01 -4.62
N GLY A 57 -11.49 0.97 -5.53
CA GLY A 57 -11.25 2.37 -5.19
C GLY A 57 -9.78 2.62 -4.88
N PHE A 58 -9.36 3.88 -4.76
CA PHE A 58 -7.93 4.17 -4.60
C PHE A 58 -7.53 4.35 -3.14
N GLY A 59 -8.24 5.20 -2.42
CA GLY A 59 -7.95 5.53 -1.01
C GLY A 59 -8.94 6.55 -0.49
N LYS A 60 -8.78 6.95 0.75
CA LYS A 60 -9.66 7.92 1.40
C LYS A 60 -11.14 7.52 1.27
N ALA A 61 -12.00 8.47 0.88
CA ALA A 61 -13.44 8.26 0.73
C ALA A 61 -13.84 7.33 -0.43
N THR A 62 -12.96 7.11 -1.41
CA THR A 62 -13.27 6.25 -2.58
C THR A 62 -12.88 4.79 -2.39
N TYR A 63 -12.19 4.42 -1.30
CA TYR A 63 -11.82 3.04 -1.04
C TYR A 63 -13.00 2.23 -0.49
N MET A 64 -13.42 1.21 -1.22
CA MET A 64 -14.59 0.38 -0.93
C MET A 64 -14.24 -1.05 -0.47
N GLY A 65 -12.94 -1.37 -0.30
CA GLY A 65 -12.51 -2.68 0.19
C GLY A 65 -12.69 -2.88 1.69
N ARG A 66 -12.44 -4.10 2.17
CA ARG A 66 -12.70 -4.53 3.56
C ARG A 66 -11.63 -4.09 4.57
N MET A 67 -10.49 -3.54 4.15
CA MET A 67 -9.60 -2.90 5.13
C MET A 67 -10.31 -1.73 5.82
N PRO A 68 -10.04 -1.47 7.11
CA PRO A 68 -10.67 -0.34 7.81
C PRO A 68 -10.50 0.97 7.07
N PHE A 69 -9.29 1.24 6.60
CA PHE A 69 -8.98 2.32 5.65
C PHE A 69 -7.68 2.01 4.90
N THR A 70 -7.47 2.66 3.74
CA THR A 70 -6.17 2.73 3.08
C THR A 70 -6.02 4.08 2.41
N ASP A 71 -4.81 4.61 2.40
CA ASP A 71 -4.46 5.86 1.71
C ASP A 71 -3.83 5.59 0.34
N TYR A 72 -3.41 4.35 0.09
CA TYR A 72 -2.73 3.96 -1.16
C TYR A 72 -2.90 2.46 -1.45
N PRO A 73 -2.98 2.08 -2.73
CA PRO A 73 -3.04 0.69 -3.14
C PRO A 73 -1.66 0.03 -3.12
N ASN A 74 -1.65 -1.30 -2.99
CA ASN A 74 -0.44 -2.13 -3.18
C ASN A 74 -0.16 -2.36 -4.67
N TYR A 75 0.14 -1.30 -5.41
CA TYR A 75 0.31 -1.34 -6.85
C TYR A 75 1.73 -1.75 -7.26
N LEU A 76 1.86 -2.78 -8.09
CA LEU A 76 3.13 -3.24 -8.65
C LEU A 76 3.28 -2.93 -10.14
N GLY A 77 2.18 -2.75 -10.86
CA GLY A 77 2.17 -2.41 -12.27
C GLY A 77 2.04 -3.62 -13.21
N LEU A 78 1.15 -3.50 -14.19
CA LEU A 78 0.92 -4.57 -15.18
C LEU A 78 2.15 -4.81 -16.06
N LEU A 79 2.88 -3.74 -16.43
CA LEU A 79 4.13 -3.86 -17.18
C LEU A 79 5.19 -4.62 -16.35
N VAL A 80 5.32 -4.31 -15.07
CA VAL A 80 6.27 -4.98 -14.16
C VAL A 80 5.95 -6.47 -14.05
N LEU A 81 4.67 -6.84 -13.91
CA LEU A 81 4.26 -8.26 -13.89
C LEU A 81 4.56 -8.98 -15.22
N GLY A 82 4.41 -8.29 -16.35
CA GLY A 82 4.85 -8.79 -17.64
C GLY A 82 6.37 -9.05 -17.69
N LEU A 83 7.17 -8.17 -17.10
CA LEU A 83 8.62 -8.37 -16.97
C LEU A 83 8.96 -9.52 -16.02
N VAL A 84 8.20 -9.71 -14.92
CA VAL A 84 8.32 -10.89 -14.05
C VAL A 84 8.08 -12.17 -14.84
N ALA A 85 7.03 -12.22 -15.65
CA ALA A 85 6.77 -13.38 -16.51
C ALA A 85 7.95 -13.63 -17.50
N ALA A 86 8.55 -12.56 -18.03
CA ALA A 86 9.74 -12.68 -18.90
C ALA A 86 10.98 -13.21 -18.19
N SER A 87 11.05 -13.17 -16.84
CA SER A 87 12.18 -13.70 -16.09
C SER A 87 12.43 -15.21 -16.33
N TRP A 88 11.39 -15.96 -16.70
CA TRP A 88 11.50 -17.37 -17.09
C TRP A 88 12.42 -17.60 -18.30
N LEU A 89 12.65 -16.58 -19.13
CA LEU A 89 13.57 -16.63 -20.26
C LEU A 89 15.04 -16.52 -19.85
N SER A 90 15.32 -16.13 -18.60
CA SER A 90 16.69 -15.92 -18.09
C SER A 90 17.53 -17.19 -18.00
N GLY A 91 16.91 -18.37 -18.14
CA GLY A 91 17.55 -19.67 -17.91
C GLY A 91 17.80 -20.01 -16.44
N ARG A 92 17.57 -19.06 -15.52
CA ARG A 92 17.82 -19.22 -14.07
C ARG A 92 16.58 -19.73 -13.33
N ARG A 93 15.99 -20.84 -13.80
CA ARG A 93 14.71 -21.36 -13.31
C ARG A 93 14.64 -21.52 -11.79
N GLN A 94 15.69 -22.08 -11.16
CA GLN A 94 15.70 -22.27 -9.70
C GLN A 94 15.61 -20.94 -8.94
N LEU A 95 16.33 -19.91 -9.41
CA LEU A 95 16.27 -18.58 -8.82
C LEU A 95 14.89 -17.97 -8.99
N VAL A 96 14.30 -18.04 -10.17
CA VAL A 96 12.95 -17.52 -10.46
C VAL A 96 11.89 -18.21 -9.60
N ILE A 97 11.96 -19.54 -9.49
CA ILE A 97 11.06 -20.33 -8.64
C ILE A 97 11.26 -19.96 -7.17
N GLY A 98 12.50 -19.89 -6.69
CA GLY A 98 12.80 -19.57 -5.30
C GLY A 98 12.30 -18.17 -4.90
N LEU A 99 12.61 -17.14 -5.70
CA LEU A 99 12.13 -15.77 -5.44
C LEU A 99 10.61 -15.69 -5.56
N GLY A 100 10.01 -16.34 -6.55
CA GLY A 100 8.57 -16.40 -6.74
C GLY A 100 7.84 -17.10 -5.58
N ALA A 101 8.39 -18.21 -5.08
CA ALA A 101 7.85 -18.95 -3.94
C ALA A 101 7.89 -18.10 -2.65
N ILE A 102 9.00 -17.40 -2.39
CA ILE A 102 9.11 -16.49 -1.24
C ILE A 102 8.13 -15.31 -1.39
N ALA A 103 8.00 -14.75 -2.59
CA ALA A 103 7.05 -13.67 -2.85
C ALA A 103 5.60 -14.12 -2.62
N LEU A 104 5.24 -15.32 -3.10
CA LEU A 104 3.93 -15.90 -2.88
C LEU A 104 3.66 -16.18 -1.40
N LEU A 105 4.63 -16.76 -0.70
CA LEU A 105 4.50 -17.02 0.74
C LEU A 105 4.28 -15.73 1.53
N ALA A 106 5.06 -14.69 1.24
CA ALA A 106 4.89 -13.39 1.88
C ALA A 106 3.56 -12.72 1.52
N LEU A 107 3.07 -12.88 0.28
CA LEU A 107 1.74 -12.45 -0.13
C LEU A 107 0.64 -13.15 0.67
N LEU A 108 0.74 -14.47 0.85
CA LEU A 108 -0.21 -15.24 1.67
C LEU A 108 -0.18 -14.80 3.14
N VAL A 109 1.00 -14.46 3.68
CA VAL A 109 1.11 -13.85 5.02
C VAL A 109 0.44 -12.47 5.04
N ALA A 110 0.63 -11.63 4.00
CA ALA A 110 -0.01 -10.33 3.90
C ALA A 110 -1.54 -10.41 3.86
N MET A 111 -2.09 -11.51 3.34
CA MET A 111 -3.54 -11.76 3.33
C MET A 111 -4.12 -12.09 4.72
N GLY A 112 -3.29 -12.38 5.72
CA GLY A 112 -3.68 -12.52 7.12
C GLY A 112 -4.93 -13.39 7.33
N ARG A 113 -6.04 -12.78 7.79
CA ARG A 113 -7.33 -13.48 8.03
C ARG A 113 -7.91 -14.15 6.77
N PHE A 114 -7.51 -13.74 5.57
CA PHE A 114 -7.96 -14.35 4.31
C PHE A 114 -7.08 -15.51 3.85
N SER A 115 -5.98 -15.77 4.58
CA SER A 115 -5.15 -16.98 4.48
C SER A 115 -4.98 -17.61 5.86
N PRO A 116 -6.08 -18.05 6.51
CA PRO A 116 -6.09 -18.36 7.94
C PRO A 116 -5.11 -19.48 8.31
N GLY A 117 -5.02 -20.53 7.51
CA GLY A 117 -4.16 -21.67 7.83
C GLY A 117 -2.68 -21.30 7.95
N LEU A 118 -2.14 -20.52 6.99
CA LEU A 118 -0.74 -20.09 7.01
C LEU A 118 -0.49 -19.02 8.08
N TYR A 119 -1.33 -17.97 8.11
CA TYR A 119 -1.12 -16.87 9.05
C TYR A 119 -1.25 -17.36 10.49
N GLN A 120 -2.25 -18.21 10.78
CA GLN A 120 -2.45 -18.79 12.10
C GLN A 120 -1.27 -19.66 12.51
N LEU A 121 -0.75 -20.50 11.60
CA LEU A 121 0.46 -21.28 11.86
C LEU A 121 1.64 -20.39 12.24
N CYS A 122 1.88 -19.32 11.48
CA CYS A 122 2.92 -18.34 11.81
C CYS A 122 2.69 -17.68 13.18
N TYR A 123 1.44 -17.31 13.46
CA TYR A 123 1.05 -16.65 14.71
C TYR A 123 1.23 -17.56 15.94
N GLU A 124 1.04 -18.87 15.79
CA GLU A 124 1.14 -19.83 16.91
C GLU A 124 2.58 -20.34 17.10
N VAL A 125 3.34 -20.52 16.00
CA VAL A 125 4.62 -21.24 16.02
C VAL A 125 5.82 -20.29 16.00
N LEU A 126 5.73 -19.16 15.26
CA LEU A 126 6.89 -18.29 15.13
C LEU A 126 7.03 -17.37 16.36
N PRO A 127 8.25 -17.31 16.96
CA PRO A 127 8.48 -16.43 18.10
C PRO A 127 8.24 -14.97 17.71
N TYR A 128 7.57 -14.23 18.58
CA TYR A 128 7.22 -12.80 18.41
C TYR A 128 6.24 -12.48 17.27
N PHE A 129 5.83 -13.45 16.45
CA PHE A 129 4.89 -13.19 15.37
C PHE A 129 3.52 -12.77 15.91
N ASP A 130 3.12 -13.29 17.07
CA ASP A 130 1.93 -12.93 17.84
C ASP A 130 1.91 -11.48 18.39
N LYS A 131 3.05 -10.76 18.30
CA LYS A 131 3.17 -9.33 18.64
C LYS A 131 3.00 -8.42 17.41
N LEU A 132 3.05 -9.00 16.21
CA LEU A 132 2.92 -8.25 14.97
C LEU A 132 1.46 -7.90 14.68
N ARG A 133 1.28 -6.82 13.94
CA ARG A 133 -0.01 -6.31 13.49
C ARG A 133 0.11 -5.84 12.04
N VAL A 134 -1.03 -5.70 11.37
CA VAL A 134 -1.09 -5.18 9.99
C VAL A 134 -0.37 -6.13 9.01
N PRO A 135 -0.97 -7.33 8.74
CA PRO A 135 -0.38 -8.32 7.84
C PRO A 135 -0.02 -7.76 6.47
N SER A 136 -0.82 -6.81 5.94
CA SER A 136 -0.58 -6.18 4.63
C SER A 136 0.79 -5.48 4.51
N MET A 137 1.46 -5.13 5.63
CA MET A 137 2.84 -4.61 5.59
C MET A 137 3.85 -5.64 5.05
N ALA A 138 3.53 -6.94 5.10
CA ALA A 138 4.36 -7.97 4.49
C ALA A 138 4.49 -7.82 2.97
N MET A 139 3.63 -7.02 2.32
CA MET A 139 3.69 -6.70 0.88
C MET A 139 5.01 -6.05 0.44
N VAL A 140 5.80 -5.51 1.37
CA VAL A 140 7.15 -5.01 1.06
C VAL A 140 8.05 -6.12 0.50
N VAL A 141 7.89 -7.36 0.97
CA VAL A 141 8.70 -8.50 0.51
C VAL A 141 8.32 -8.90 -0.92
N PRO A 142 7.04 -9.18 -1.27
CA PRO A 142 6.66 -9.39 -2.66
C PRO A 142 7.09 -8.25 -3.58
N ALA A 143 6.93 -6.99 -3.18
CA ALA A 143 7.31 -5.84 -4.00
C ALA A 143 8.81 -5.85 -4.34
N LEU A 144 9.68 -6.10 -3.36
CA LEU A 144 11.12 -6.21 -3.57
C LEU A 144 11.49 -7.37 -4.50
N LEU A 145 10.89 -8.56 -4.28
CA LEU A 145 11.17 -9.75 -5.07
C LEU A 145 10.64 -9.65 -6.50
N VAL A 146 9.47 -9.04 -6.69
CA VAL A 146 8.90 -8.69 -7.99
C VAL A 146 9.82 -7.73 -8.75
N ALA A 147 10.37 -6.71 -8.09
CA ALA A 147 11.33 -5.80 -8.71
C ALA A 147 12.61 -6.54 -9.17
N ALA A 148 13.15 -7.45 -8.35
CA ALA A 148 14.30 -8.29 -8.72
C ALA A 148 13.99 -9.19 -9.91
N LEU A 149 12.83 -9.86 -9.92
CA LEU A 149 12.38 -10.71 -11.02
C LEU A 149 12.14 -9.90 -12.30
N ALA A 150 11.56 -8.70 -12.21
CA ALA A 150 11.38 -7.81 -13.35
C ALA A 150 12.72 -7.37 -13.96
N GLY A 151 13.73 -7.11 -13.13
CA GLY A 151 15.09 -6.84 -13.59
C GLY A 151 15.69 -8.03 -14.36
N LEU A 152 15.53 -9.26 -13.85
CA LEU A 152 15.93 -10.48 -14.56
C LEU A 152 15.17 -10.64 -15.89
N GLY A 153 13.87 -10.36 -15.90
CA GLY A 153 13.04 -10.41 -17.10
C GLY A 153 13.46 -9.40 -18.16
N THR A 154 13.74 -8.16 -17.73
CA THR A 154 14.24 -7.10 -18.61
C THR A 154 15.57 -7.50 -19.28
N THR A 155 16.51 -8.02 -18.49
CA THR A 155 17.79 -8.52 -18.99
C THR A 155 17.59 -9.69 -19.96
N ALA A 156 16.67 -10.61 -19.62
CA ALA A 156 16.37 -11.76 -20.48
C ALA A 156 15.78 -11.33 -21.83
N LEU A 157 14.85 -10.34 -21.84
CA LEU A 157 14.28 -9.79 -23.08
C LEU A 157 15.34 -9.11 -23.95
N ALA A 158 16.28 -8.37 -23.35
CA ALA A 158 17.37 -7.73 -24.07
C ALA A 158 18.34 -8.75 -24.70
N SER A 159 18.44 -9.96 -24.13
CA SER A 159 19.35 -11.03 -24.54
C SER A 159 18.68 -12.10 -25.42
N VAL A 160 17.42 -11.91 -25.85
CA VAL A 160 16.72 -12.90 -26.70
C VAL A 160 17.44 -13.06 -28.02
N PRO A 161 17.80 -14.31 -28.44
CA PRO A 161 18.42 -14.57 -29.74
C PRO A 161 17.53 -14.20 -30.92
N ASP A 162 18.11 -13.86 -32.05
CA ASP A 162 17.37 -13.46 -33.26
C ASP A 162 16.40 -14.53 -33.76
N GLU A 163 16.72 -15.79 -33.58
CA GLU A 163 15.86 -16.94 -33.91
C GLU A 163 14.54 -16.94 -33.16
N ARG A 164 14.51 -16.32 -31.98
CA ARG A 164 13.30 -16.16 -31.12
C ARG A 164 12.61 -14.81 -31.27
N ALA A 165 13.01 -13.96 -32.21
CA ALA A 165 12.39 -12.65 -32.44
C ALA A 165 10.88 -12.73 -32.73
N THR A 166 10.41 -13.82 -33.34
CA THR A 166 8.99 -14.08 -33.58
C THR A 166 8.20 -14.18 -32.29
N TRP A 167 8.79 -14.76 -31.22
CA TRP A 167 8.18 -14.83 -29.90
C TRP A 167 8.03 -13.43 -29.30
N LEU A 168 9.05 -12.56 -29.41
CA LEU A 168 8.93 -11.15 -28.99
C LEU A 168 7.76 -10.44 -29.67
N LYS A 169 7.54 -10.68 -30.95
CA LYS A 169 6.40 -10.10 -31.67
C LYS A 169 5.06 -10.56 -31.08
N ARG A 170 4.94 -11.85 -30.72
CA ARG A 170 3.71 -12.38 -30.08
C ARG A 170 3.45 -11.71 -28.74
N VAL A 171 4.48 -11.57 -27.89
CA VAL A 171 4.35 -10.86 -26.61
C VAL A 171 3.99 -9.40 -26.84
N ALA A 172 4.64 -8.74 -27.79
CA ALA A 172 4.34 -7.36 -28.15
C ALA A 172 2.87 -7.18 -28.59
N TYR A 173 2.37 -8.04 -29.49
CA TYR A 173 0.96 -8.00 -29.91
C TYR A 173 -0.01 -8.23 -28.74
N GLY A 174 0.32 -9.15 -27.83
CA GLY A 174 -0.43 -9.34 -26.59
C GLY A 174 -0.48 -8.06 -25.74
N GLY A 175 0.66 -7.41 -25.53
CA GLY A 175 0.75 -6.13 -24.82
C GLY A 175 -0.02 -5.01 -25.52
N LEU A 176 0.07 -4.91 -26.84
CA LEU A 176 -0.68 -3.95 -27.64
C LEU A 176 -2.20 -4.19 -27.55
N ALA A 177 -2.65 -5.45 -27.60
CA ALA A 177 -4.05 -5.79 -27.49
C ALA A 177 -4.61 -5.41 -26.10
N VAL A 178 -3.91 -5.79 -25.04
CA VAL A 178 -4.30 -5.44 -23.66
C VAL A 178 -4.26 -3.92 -23.47
N GLY A 179 -3.20 -3.25 -23.92
CA GLY A 179 -3.07 -1.80 -23.85
C GLY A 179 -4.19 -1.07 -24.62
N GLY A 180 -4.54 -1.57 -25.80
CA GLY A 180 -5.65 -1.06 -26.60
C GLY A 180 -7.00 -1.24 -25.91
N LEU A 181 -7.27 -2.39 -25.31
CA LEU A 181 -8.50 -2.66 -24.56
C LEU A 181 -8.63 -1.74 -23.33
N LEU A 182 -7.55 -1.54 -22.56
CA LEU A 182 -7.56 -0.62 -21.41
C LEU A 182 -7.79 0.82 -21.86
N LEU A 183 -7.10 1.25 -22.93
CA LEU A 183 -7.28 2.60 -23.48
C LEU A 183 -8.72 2.81 -23.97
N LEU A 184 -9.28 1.87 -24.71
CA LEU A 184 -10.66 1.95 -25.19
C LEU A 184 -11.66 1.94 -24.04
N GLY A 185 -11.50 1.05 -23.06
CA GLY A 185 -12.36 0.99 -21.87
C GLY A 185 -12.38 2.31 -21.09
N GLY A 186 -11.22 2.92 -20.90
CA GLY A 186 -11.11 4.23 -20.27
C GLY A 186 -11.65 5.37 -21.14
N ALA A 187 -11.27 5.42 -22.41
CA ALA A 187 -11.67 6.52 -23.32
C ALA A 187 -13.18 6.55 -23.62
N THR A 188 -13.81 5.40 -23.80
CA THR A 188 -15.24 5.30 -24.14
C THR A 188 -16.15 5.23 -22.92
N GLY A 189 -15.62 4.92 -21.74
CA GLY A 189 -16.43 4.65 -20.54
C GLY A 189 -17.25 3.36 -20.62
N ALA A 190 -16.97 2.47 -21.57
CA ALA A 190 -17.75 1.23 -21.79
C ALA A 190 -17.81 0.30 -20.57
N VAL A 191 -16.85 0.42 -19.62
CA VAL A 191 -16.78 -0.39 -18.40
C VAL A 191 -17.26 0.38 -17.15
N ALA A 192 -17.79 1.60 -17.30
CA ALA A 192 -18.12 2.47 -16.17
C ALA A 192 -19.18 1.87 -15.25
N SER A 193 -20.31 1.43 -15.80
CA SER A 193 -21.40 0.84 -15.02
C SER A 193 -20.97 -0.43 -14.30
N ALA A 194 -20.27 -1.33 -14.98
CA ALA A 194 -19.77 -2.57 -14.39
C ALA A 194 -18.78 -2.30 -13.24
N TYR A 195 -17.91 -1.30 -13.39
CA TYR A 195 -16.98 -0.90 -12.33
C TYR A 195 -17.72 -0.30 -11.13
N GLN A 196 -18.70 0.60 -11.36
CA GLN A 196 -19.47 1.21 -10.26
C GLN A 196 -20.34 0.19 -9.54
N GLU A 197 -20.97 -0.76 -10.25
CA GLU A 197 -21.70 -1.88 -9.66
C GLU A 197 -20.79 -2.76 -8.80
N GLN A 198 -19.58 -3.08 -9.29
CA GLN A 198 -18.59 -3.82 -8.52
C GLN A 198 -18.18 -3.08 -7.25
N LEU A 199 -17.92 -1.78 -7.33
CA LEU A 199 -17.55 -0.98 -6.16
C LEU A 199 -18.71 -0.88 -5.15
N ALA A 200 -19.94 -0.71 -5.60
CA ALA A 200 -21.11 -0.70 -4.72
C ALA A 200 -21.26 -2.03 -3.98
N ALA A 201 -21.10 -3.15 -4.68
CA ALA A 201 -21.12 -4.48 -4.06
C ALA A 201 -19.97 -4.72 -3.07
N LEU A 202 -18.78 -4.16 -3.33
CA LEU A 202 -17.67 -4.21 -2.38
C LEU A 202 -17.96 -3.35 -1.15
N ALA A 203 -18.48 -2.15 -1.33
CA ALA A 203 -18.87 -1.25 -0.24
C ALA A 203 -19.92 -1.90 0.68
N GLU A 204 -20.95 -2.53 0.11
CA GLU A 204 -21.97 -3.27 0.86
C GLU A 204 -21.34 -4.38 1.73
N ARG A 205 -20.45 -5.21 1.14
CA ARG A 205 -19.74 -6.27 1.87
C ARG A 205 -18.82 -5.74 2.98
N ALA A 206 -18.31 -4.51 2.81
CA ALA A 206 -17.44 -3.84 3.76
C ALA A 206 -18.20 -2.98 4.79
N GLY A 207 -19.52 -2.86 4.67
CA GLY A 207 -20.34 -1.99 5.51
C GLY A 207 -20.00 -0.50 5.33
N LYS A 208 -19.59 -0.10 4.12
CA LYS A 208 -19.18 1.28 3.79
C LYS A 208 -20.24 2.00 2.97
N PRO A 209 -20.32 3.34 3.05
CA PRO A 209 -21.23 4.11 2.22
C PRO A 209 -20.81 4.05 0.74
N SER A 210 -21.79 3.85 -0.15
CA SER A 210 -21.61 3.80 -1.61
C SER A 210 -22.44 4.88 -2.32
N ALA A 211 -22.39 6.11 -1.83
CA ALA A 211 -23.12 7.20 -2.45
C ALA A 211 -22.71 7.39 -3.92
N PRO A 212 -23.64 7.68 -4.85
CA PRO A 212 -23.34 7.83 -6.28
C PRO A 212 -22.17 8.78 -6.56
N VAL A 213 -22.08 9.89 -5.84
CA VAL A 213 -21.00 10.87 -5.98
C VAL A 213 -19.61 10.28 -5.66
N LEU A 214 -19.53 9.30 -4.74
CA LEU A 214 -18.26 8.61 -4.43
C LEU A 214 -17.90 7.62 -5.53
N LEU A 215 -18.88 6.93 -6.08
CA LEU A 215 -18.70 6.00 -7.20
C LEU A 215 -18.27 6.73 -8.48
N ASP A 216 -18.84 7.92 -8.73
CA ASP A 216 -18.44 8.77 -9.86
C ASP A 216 -17.01 9.30 -9.69
N ALA A 217 -16.63 9.72 -8.49
CA ALA A 217 -15.28 10.17 -8.20
C ALA A 217 -14.26 9.01 -8.36
N ALA A 218 -14.61 7.82 -7.87
CA ALA A 218 -13.78 6.62 -8.03
C ALA A 218 -13.65 6.22 -9.50
N TRP A 219 -14.74 6.30 -10.28
CA TRP A 219 -14.70 6.04 -11.70
C TRP A 219 -13.84 7.04 -12.47
N SER A 220 -13.94 8.33 -12.17
CA SER A 220 -13.12 9.35 -12.82
C SER A 220 -11.63 9.03 -12.69
N LEU A 221 -11.18 8.69 -11.50
CA LEU A 221 -9.79 8.31 -11.25
C LEU A 221 -9.44 6.97 -11.95
N HIS A 222 -10.31 5.97 -11.84
CA HIS A 222 -10.10 4.65 -12.47
C HIS A 222 -9.95 4.77 -13.99
N ARG A 223 -10.80 5.57 -14.62
CA ARG A 223 -10.74 5.87 -16.06
C ARG A 223 -9.38 6.45 -16.47
N ASP A 224 -8.90 7.44 -15.74
CA ASP A 224 -7.62 8.09 -16.06
C ASP A 224 -6.44 7.12 -15.89
N LEU A 225 -6.52 6.22 -14.89
CA LEU A 225 -5.56 5.13 -14.67
C LEU A 225 -5.61 4.08 -15.80
N LEU A 226 -6.81 3.71 -16.29
CA LEU A 226 -6.98 2.81 -17.44
C LEU A 226 -6.31 3.37 -18.69
N VAL A 227 -6.62 4.62 -19.03
CA VAL A 227 -6.04 5.32 -20.21
C VAL A 227 -4.52 5.33 -20.12
N ARG A 228 -3.98 5.74 -18.97
CA ARG A 228 -2.53 5.82 -18.77
C ARG A 228 -1.87 4.45 -18.86
N GLN A 229 -2.41 3.43 -18.19
CA GLN A 229 -1.89 2.07 -18.22
C GLN A 229 -1.94 1.50 -19.65
N GLY A 230 -3.02 1.78 -20.37
CA GLY A 230 -3.15 1.46 -21.78
C GLY A 230 -2.03 2.06 -22.62
N LEU A 231 -1.75 3.36 -22.46
CA LEU A 231 -0.66 4.05 -23.16
C LEU A 231 0.72 3.48 -22.84
N VAL A 232 0.99 3.17 -21.56
CA VAL A 232 2.27 2.54 -21.14
C VAL A 232 2.44 1.17 -21.81
N LEU A 233 1.40 0.34 -21.84
CA LEU A 233 1.47 -0.98 -22.47
C LEU A 233 1.59 -0.89 -23.99
N LEU A 234 0.91 0.07 -24.64
CA LEU A 234 1.08 0.33 -26.07
C LEU A 234 2.51 0.75 -26.39
N ALA A 235 3.12 1.65 -25.59
CA ALA A 235 4.50 2.04 -25.76
C ALA A 235 5.48 0.87 -25.51
N ALA A 236 5.24 0.06 -24.49
CA ALA A 236 6.04 -1.15 -24.22
C ALA A 236 5.92 -2.19 -25.35
N GLY A 237 4.71 -2.42 -25.85
CA GLY A 237 4.47 -3.29 -27.01
C GLY A 237 5.17 -2.78 -28.28
N GLY A 238 5.10 -1.47 -28.54
CA GLY A 238 5.86 -0.83 -29.62
C GLY A 238 7.37 -0.98 -29.49
N ALA A 239 7.90 -0.81 -28.28
CA ALA A 239 9.32 -1.01 -27.97
C ALA A 239 9.74 -2.48 -28.20
N LEU A 240 8.90 -3.45 -27.82
CA LEU A 240 9.16 -4.88 -28.07
C LEU A 240 9.10 -5.22 -29.55
N LEU A 241 8.17 -4.63 -30.33
CA LEU A 241 8.15 -4.80 -31.81
C LEU A 241 9.40 -4.23 -32.45
N LEU A 242 9.83 -3.05 -32.01
CA LEU A 242 11.05 -2.45 -32.50
C LEU A 242 12.26 -3.34 -32.15
N ALA A 243 12.33 -3.85 -30.92
CA ALA A 243 13.37 -4.79 -30.48
C ALA A 243 13.39 -6.11 -31.27
N ALA A 244 12.21 -6.62 -31.65
CA ALA A 244 12.10 -7.81 -32.48
C ALA A 244 12.66 -7.62 -33.91
N ASN A 245 12.59 -6.38 -34.44
CA ASN A 245 13.06 -6.07 -35.79
C ASN A 245 14.42 -5.37 -35.84
N ARG A 246 14.99 -4.94 -34.71
CA ARG A 246 16.23 -4.18 -34.59
C ARG A 246 17.12 -4.77 -33.49
N PRO A 247 18.02 -5.71 -33.79
CA PRO A 247 18.87 -6.39 -32.79
C PRO A 247 19.70 -5.41 -31.93
N ARG A 248 20.22 -4.34 -32.53
CA ARG A 248 20.97 -3.31 -31.80
C ARG A 248 20.10 -2.59 -30.76
N PHE A 249 18.85 -2.25 -31.13
CA PHE A 249 17.91 -1.63 -30.19
C PHE A 249 17.55 -2.60 -29.06
N ARG A 250 17.34 -3.88 -29.39
CA ARG A 250 17.08 -4.93 -28.39
C ARG A 250 18.18 -5.00 -27.35
N ALA A 251 19.45 -5.01 -27.81
CA ALA A 251 20.61 -5.17 -26.93
C ALA A 251 20.87 -3.97 -26.01
N VAL A 252 20.70 -2.74 -26.50
CA VAL A 252 21.10 -1.52 -25.75
C VAL A 252 19.96 -0.56 -25.46
N GLY A 253 18.90 -0.52 -26.26
CA GLY A 253 17.82 0.46 -26.16
C GLY A 253 16.58 -0.05 -25.42
N LEU A 254 16.29 -1.35 -25.45
CA LEU A 254 15.07 -1.90 -24.90
C LEU A 254 14.99 -1.72 -23.36
N ALA A 255 16.04 -2.11 -22.65
CA ALA A 255 16.05 -2.04 -21.19
C ALA A 255 15.87 -0.60 -20.64
N PRO A 256 16.59 0.42 -21.13
CA PRO A 256 16.33 1.82 -20.73
C PRO A 256 14.90 2.29 -21.01
N VAL A 257 14.33 1.93 -22.17
CA VAL A 257 12.97 2.32 -22.52
C VAL A 257 11.96 1.67 -21.56
N LEU A 258 12.08 0.36 -21.29
CA LEU A 258 11.21 -0.33 -20.34
C LEU A 258 11.36 0.26 -18.93
N LEU A 259 12.57 0.60 -18.49
CA LEU A 259 12.79 1.25 -17.19
C LEU A 259 12.09 2.62 -17.11
N VAL A 260 12.18 3.44 -18.15
CA VAL A 260 11.48 4.73 -18.22
C VAL A 260 9.97 4.53 -18.17
N LEU A 261 9.42 3.56 -18.89
CA LEU A 261 7.99 3.26 -18.87
C LEU A 261 7.51 2.78 -17.51
N VAL A 262 8.30 1.92 -16.82
CA VAL A 262 8.02 1.51 -15.44
C VAL A 262 8.07 2.72 -14.50
N ALA A 263 9.06 3.60 -14.63
CA ALA A 263 9.17 4.81 -13.82
C ALA A 263 7.99 5.77 -14.04
N ILE A 264 7.50 5.91 -15.26
CA ILE A 264 6.31 6.69 -15.58
C ILE A 264 5.07 6.06 -14.96
N ASP A 265 4.90 4.74 -15.09
CA ASP A 265 3.74 4.02 -14.57
C ASP A 265 3.68 4.10 -13.03
N LEU A 266 4.71 3.62 -12.34
CA LEU A 266 4.76 3.62 -10.88
C LEU A 266 4.85 5.03 -10.30
N GLY A 267 5.66 5.92 -10.90
CA GLY A 267 5.84 7.29 -10.44
C GLY A 267 4.56 8.12 -10.51
N SER A 268 3.73 7.86 -11.51
CA SER A 268 2.44 8.54 -11.65
C SER A 268 1.41 8.09 -10.60
N VAL A 269 1.43 6.82 -10.16
CA VAL A 269 0.62 6.35 -9.02
C VAL A 269 1.20 6.91 -7.71
N ALA A 270 2.53 6.87 -7.55
CA ALA A 270 3.18 7.46 -6.38
C ALA A 270 2.86 8.96 -6.21
N ARG A 271 2.73 9.70 -7.33
CA ARG A 271 2.33 11.11 -7.31
C ARG A 271 0.92 11.31 -6.73
N LEU A 272 -0.02 10.41 -6.97
CA LEU A 272 -1.37 10.49 -6.39
C LEU A 272 -1.33 10.33 -4.86
N VAL A 273 -0.36 9.59 -4.34
CA VAL A 273 -0.16 9.42 -2.89
C VAL A 273 0.54 10.64 -2.28
N THR A 274 1.56 11.18 -2.97
CA THR A 274 2.31 12.34 -2.46
C THR A 274 1.57 13.66 -2.66
N HIS A 275 0.66 13.73 -3.63
CA HIS A 275 -0.16 14.90 -3.95
C HIS A 275 -1.64 14.50 -4.07
N PRO A 276 -2.26 14.01 -2.98
CA PRO A 276 -3.63 13.49 -3.00
C PRO A 276 -4.65 14.57 -3.36
N GLU A 277 -4.37 15.83 -3.08
CA GLU A 277 -5.22 16.99 -3.41
C GLU A 277 -5.52 17.14 -4.91
N THR A 278 -4.70 16.53 -5.76
CA THR A 278 -4.83 16.68 -7.22
C THR A 278 -5.88 15.75 -7.83
N ALA A 279 -6.20 14.64 -7.19
CA ALA A 279 -7.07 13.60 -7.77
C ALA A 279 -7.92 12.84 -6.75
N LEU A 280 -7.57 12.88 -5.46
CA LEU A 280 -8.32 12.18 -4.44
C LEU A 280 -9.32 13.10 -3.75
N VAL A 281 -10.43 12.50 -3.29
CA VAL A 281 -11.46 13.21 -2.54
C VAL A 281 -11.58 12.63 -1.14
N ASP A 282 -11.93 13.50 -0.20
CA ASP A 282 -12.26 13.18 1.18
C ASP A 282 -13.65 13.73 1.51
N VAL A 283 -14.23 13.31 2.62
CA VAL A 283 -15.53 13.79 3.08
C VAL A 283 -15.34 14.71 4.27
N ALA A 284 -15.54 16.01 4.06
CA ALA A 284 -15.60 16.98 5.16
C ALA A 284 -17.00 16.97 5.77
N ARG A 285 -17.09 16.91 7.10
CA ARG A 285 -18.36 17.08 7.83
C ARG A 285 -18.81 18.52 7.73
N THR A 286 -20.06 18.75 7.33
CA THR A 286 -20.71 20.04 7.32
C THR A 286 -21.38 20.32 8.67
N ALA A 287 -21.63 21.60 9.00
CA ALA A 287 -22.18 22.00 10.28
C ALA A 287 -23.62 21.46 10.54
N ASP A 288 -24.34 21.12 9.49
CA ASP A 288 -25.66 20.48 9.50
C ASP A 288 -25.61 18.95 9.69
N GLY A 289 -24.40 18.38 9.91
CA GLY A 289 -24.18 16.93 10.06
C GLY A 289 -24.07 16.16 8.75
N GLY A 290 -24.17 16.83 7.60
CA GLY A 290 -23.95 16.25 6.28
C GLY A 290 -22.49 16.04 5.95
N GLY A 291 -22.23 15.44 4.78
CA GLY A 291 -20.88 15.25 4.22
C GLY A 291 -20.75 15.97 2.88
N ARG A 292 -19.68 16.73 2.70
CA ARG A 292 -19.31 17.36 1.42
C ARG A 292 -18.01 16.78 0.92
N LEU A 293 -17.95 16.42 -0.37
CA LEU A 293 -16.68 16.06 -1.00
C LEU A 293 -15.76 17.28 -1.09
N VAL A 294 -14.55 17.07 -0.65
CA VAL A 294 -13.47 18.06 -0.72
C VAL A 294 -12.23 17.39 -1.29
N PRO A 295 -11.32 18.12 -1.95
CA PRO A 295 -10.01 17.56 -2.29
C PRO A 295 -9.35 17.00 -1.03
N ALA A 296 -8.71 15.85 -1.15
CA ALA A 296 -7.97 15.26 -0.04
C ALA A 296 -6.84 16.21 0.39
N ALA A 297 -6.65 16.35 1.71
CA ALA A 297 -5.63 17.23 2.22
C ALA A 297 -4.23 16.77 1.77
N ARG A 298 -3.43 17.71 1.29
CA ARG A 298 -2.02 17.46 0.98
C ARG A 298 -1.25 17.15 2.26
N LEU A 299 -0.36 16.16 2.19
CA LEU A 299 0.64 15.96 3.25
C LEU A 299 1.69 17.07 3.11
N GLU A 300 1.70 18.03 4.02
CA GLU A 300 2.67 19.15 3.99
C GLU A 300 4.12 18.64 4.02
N HIS A 301 4.33 17.52 4.71
CA HIS A 301 5.61 16.82 4.78
C HIS A 301 5.39 15.30 4.69
N PRO A 302 5.49 14.69 3.49
CA PRO A 302 5.27 13.25 3.29
C PRO A 302 6.12 12.36 4.22
N TRP A 303 7.25 12.88 4.66
CA TRP A 303 8.19 12.18 5.56
C TRP A 303 7.96 12.46 7.06
N ARG A 304 7.12 13.45 7.40
CA ARG A 304 6.81 13.84 8.79
C ARG A 304 5.41 13.44 9.23
N GLY A 305 4.63 12.84 8.37
CA GLY A 305 3.20 12.60 8.61
C GLY A 305 2.36 13.88 8.46
N PRO A 306 1.04 13.80 8.66
CA PRO A 306 0.19 14.97 8.71
C PRO A 306 0.75 15.93 9.76
N ALA A 307 0.77 17.23 9.46
CA ALA A 307 1.11 18.24 10.47
C ALA A 307 0.17 18.01 11.66
N GLU A 308 0.72 17.45 12.73
CA GLU A 308 -0.03 17.32 13.98
C GLU A 308 -0.48 18.74 14.36
N ARG A 309 -1.70 18.86 14.84
CA ARG A 309 -2.18 20.13 15.37
C ARG A 309 -1.13 20.64 16.36
N GLN A 310 -0.41 21.67 15.96
CA GLN A 310 0.50 22.34 16.88
C GLN A 310 -0.35 23.02 17.95
N LEU A 311 0.07 22.89 19.18
CA LEU A 311 -0.53 23.70 20.24
C LEU A 311 -0.28 25.17 19.91
N PRO A 312 -1.26 26.05 20.09
CA PRO A 312 -1.01 27.49 20.04
C PRO A 312 0.16 27.87 20.96
N ASP A 313 1.05 28.74 20.49
CA ASP A 313 2.30 29.05 21.21
C ASP A 313 2.04 29.60 22.61
N ASP A 314 0.99 30.39 22.78
CA ASP A 314 0.53 30.94 24.08
C ASP A 314 0.09 29.82 25.04
N LEU A 315 -0.69 28.84 24.53
CA LEU A 315 -1.12 27.68 25.31
C LEU A 315 0.06 26.77 25.66
N ALA A 316 0.95 26.52 24.71
CA ALA A 316 2.16 25.73 24.96
C ALA A 316 3.02 26.37 26.05
N ALA A 317 3.26 27.68 26.00
CA ALA A 317 4.02 28.42 26.99
C ALA A 317 3.38 28.41 28.39
N VAL A 318 2.06 28.47 28.48
CA VAL A 318 1.33 28.37 29.76
C VAL A 318 1.48 26.95 30.32
N LEU A 319 1.22 25.91 29.50
CA LEU A 319 1.29 24.54 29.94
C LEU A 319 2.71 24.13 30.35
N GLN A 320 3.75 24.55 29.63
CA GLN A 320 5.14 24.29 29.99
C GLN A 320 5.49 24.85 31.39
N ARG A 321 4.96 26.05 31.73
CA ARG A 321 5.19 26.64 33.06
C ARG A 321 4.38 25.95 34.16
N MET A 322 3.16 25.52 33.87
CA MET A 322 2.25 24.93 34.86
C MET A 322 2.60 23.47 35.17
N VAL A 323 2.98 22.71 34.16
CA VAL A 323 3.14 21.25 34.26
C VAL A 323 4.46 20.86 34.97
N GLY A 324 5.55 21.62 34.74
CA GLY A 324 6.85 21.33 35.36
C GLY A 324 7.29 19.88 35.13
N HIS A 325 7.31 19.09 36.20
CA HIS A 325 7.64 17.65 36.14
C HIS A 325 6.42 16.73 35.99
N ASP A 326 5.21 17.27 36.09
CA ASP A 326 3.97 16.53 35.96
C ASP A 326 3.64 16.21 34.49
N ARG A 327 2.48 15.63 34.25
CA ARG A 327 2.01 15.24 32.90
C ARG A 327 0.61 15.75 32.64
N VAL A 328 0.37 16.21 31.42
CA VAL A 328 -0.95 16.59 30.96
C VAL A 328 -1.75 15.35 30.57
N LEU A 329 -3.01 15.26 30.97
CA LEU A 329 -3.97 14.30 30.45
C LEU A 329 -4.90 15.02 29.46
N PRO A 330 -4.65 14.97 28.15
CA PRO A 330 -5.55 15.55 27.17
C PRO A 330 -6.84 14.74 27.08
N LEU A 331 -7.97 15.43 26.98
CA LEU A 331 -9.30 14.82 26.89
C LEU A 331 -9.93 15.06 25.50
N GLY A 332 -10.90 14.23 25.16
CA GLY A 332 -11.66 14.37 23.91
C GLY A 332 -10.82 14.13 22.66
N ALA A 333 -10.97 14.98 21.66
CA ALA A 333 -10.31 14.83 20.36
C ALA A 333 -8.77 14.89 20.42
N ASP A 334 -8.21 15.54 21.46
CA ASP A 334 -6.78 15.72 21.62
C ASP A 334 -6.09 14.58 22.39
N ALA A 335 -6.88 13.64 22.92
CA ALA A 335 -6.35 12.49 23.68
C ALA A 335 -5.38 11.62 22.90
N GLY A 336 -5.51 11.58 21.56
CA GLY A 336 -4.61 10.87 20.63
C GLY A 336 -3.54 11.73 19.98
N SER A 337 -3.50 13.05 20.24
CA SER A 337 -2.56 13.97 19.60
C SER A 337 -1.18 13.93 20.25
N ASN A 338 -0.12 13.98 19.44
CA ASN A 338 1.25 14.15 19.92
C ASN A 338 1.67 15.63 20.03
N ALA A 339 0.75 16.57 19.81
CA ALA A 339 1.02 18.01 19.84
C ALA A 339 1.68 18.47 21.15
N PHE A 340 1.32 17.86 22.27
CA PHE A 340 1.95 18.13 23.58
C PHE A 340 3.43 17.72 23.60
N MET A 341 3.76 16.57 23.02
CA MET A 341 5.14 16.07 22.95
C MET A 341 5.99 16.94 22.01
N THR A 342 5.41 17.41 20.90
CA THR A 342 6.11 18.30 19.96
C THR A 342 6.38 19.68 20.57
N ALA A 343 5.59 20.08 21.55
CA ALA A 343 5.79 21.29 22.37
C ALA A 343 6.62 21.04 23.65
N ASP A 344 7.33 19.91 23.75
CA ASP A 344 8.12 19.51 24.92
C ASP A 344 7.30 19.46 26.24
N ILE A 345 6.03 19.10 26.14
CA ILE A 345 5.13 18.93 27.27
C ILE A 345 4.90 17.44 27.52
N ARG A 346 5.18 16.97 28.71
CA ARG A 346 4.93 15.58 29.10
C ARG A 346 3.43 15.30 29.06
N SER A 347 3.02 14.27 28.32
CA SER A 347 1.61 13.90 28.13
C SER A 347 1.37 12.44 28.51
N LEU A 348 0.20 12.16 29.08
CA LEU A 348 -0.36 10.82 29.23
C LEU A 348 -1.17 10.41 27.97
N GLY A 349 -1.51 11.35 27.09
CA GLY A 349 -2.12 11.13 25.80
C GLY A 349 -1.08 10.92 24.70
N GLY A 350 -1.53 11.00 23.46
CA GLY A 350 -0.71 10.86 22.26
C GLY A 350 -0.94 9.54 21.55
N TYR A 351 -0.53 9.49 20.28
CA TYR A 351 -0.59 8.29 19.47
C TYR A 351 0.72 7.52 19.57
N HIS A 352 0.68 6.34 20.18
CA HIS A 352 1.76 5.37 20.17
C HIS A 352 1.19 3.97 19.93
N PRO A 353 1.68 3.22 18.95
CA PRO A 353 1.12 1.90 18.60
C PRO A 353 1.22 0.85 19.70
N ALA A 354 2.16 1.02 20.63
CA ALA A 354 2.40 0.12 21.76
C ALA A 354 2.58 0.94 23.03
N LYS A 355 1.49 1.44 23.60
CA LYS A 355 1.50 2.25 24.84
C LYS A 355 1.91 1.40 26.05
N PRO A 356 2.54 1.99 27.08
CA PRO A 356 2.69 1.32 28.36
C PRO A 356 1.32 0.94 28.93
N ALA A 357 1.17 -0.30 29.37
CA ALA A 357 -0.11 -0.81 29.89
C ALA A 357 -0.61 0.00 31.10
N ALA A 358 0.31 0.40 31.97
CA ALA A 358 -0.01 1.24 33.13
C ALA A 358 -0.58 2.63 32.75
N ALA A 359 -0.05 3.26 31.68
CA ALA A 359 -0.55 4.55 31.18
C ALA A 359 -1.96 4.41 30.61
N GLU A 360 -2.23 3.33 29.88
CA GLU A 360 -3.56 3.07 29.34
C GLU A 360 -4.58 2.77 30.44
N ALA A 361 -4.21 2.05 31.50
CA ALA A 361 -5.06 1.78 32.64
C ALA A 361 -5.47 3.06 33.40
N VAL A 362 -4.57 4.06 33.48
CA VAL A 362 -4.89 5.37 34.07
C VAL A 362 -5.86 6.18 33.19
N ARG A 363 -5.72 6.06 31.87
CA ARG A 363 -6.57 6.78 30.91
C ARG A 363 -8.00 6.25 30.84
N GLN A 364 -8.21 4.96 31.15
CA GLN A 364 -9.51 4.30 31.11
C GLN A 364 -10.34 4.47 32.39
N ARG A 365 -9.73 4.97 33.48
CA ARG A 365 -10.41 5.37 34.73
C ARG A 365 -10.92 6.80 34.67
#